data_4505fab6138d159d3923c0c5db70b080
#
_entry.id   4505fab6138d159d3923c0c5db70b080
#
_cell.length_a   1.000
_cell.length_b   1.000
_cell.length_c   1.000
_cell.angle_alpha   90.00
_cell.angle_beta   90.00
_cell.angle_gamma   90.00
#
_symmetry.space_group_name_H-M   'P 1'
#
loop_
_entity.id
_entity.type
_entity.pdbx_description
1 polymer ?
#
loop_
_entity_poly.entity_id
_entity_poly.type
_entity_poly.pdbx_seq_one_letter_code
_entity_poly.pdbx_strand_id
1 'polypeptide(L)'
;ESSKARESFLGLFSENEKFLKLLLKIFGSSDLISDILIKQPSLIDVIKDAESIYRFKNKINLYKEISQILKNCNDFQEKKNILRWFKQGEELRIGVRYIIGETDIEGTLEDLSSLAETHIENAYQIALTELKIQYGEEKIIPDSFAIIGMGKLGGGEINFKSDLDLIFIYENSKNDSLFSGNIVLFYTKISQLLH
;
A
#
# COMPACT_ATOMS: atom_id res chain seq x y z
N GLU A 1 27.75 -11.65 -5.06
CA GLU A 1 26.32 -11.38 -5.39
C GLU A 1 26.12 -10.06 -6.16
N SER A 2 26.88 -8.99 -5.87
CA SER A 2 26.68 -7.68 -6.52
C SER A 2 27.12 -7.63 -8.00
N SER A 3 28.06 -8.48 -8.45
CA SER A 3 28.51 -8.48 -9.86
C SER A 3 27.52 -9.14 -10.82
N LYS A 4 26.89 -10.26 -10.41
CA LYS A 4 25.85 -10.92 -11.21
C LYS A 4 24.59 -10.06 -11.36
N ALA A 5 24.22 -9.32 -10.32
CA ALA A 5 23.12 -8.37 -10.39
C ALA A 5 23.44 -7.22 -11.37
N ARG A 6 24.68 -6.69 -11.38
CA ARG A 6 25.12 -5.67 -12.33
C ARG A 6 25.11 -6.16 -13.77
N GLU A 7 25.61 -7.36 -14.03
CA GLU A 7 25.60 -7.96 -15.38
C GLU A 7 24.19 -8.21 -15.89
N SER A 8 23.28 -8.66 -15.00
CA SER A 8 21.85 -8.82 -15.31
C SER A 8 21.18 -7.49 -15.62
N PHE A 9 21.51 -6.42 -14.89
CA PHE A 9 20.99 -5.07 -15.17
C PHE A 9 21.52 -4.50 -16.48
N LEU A 10 22.82 -4.65 -16.76
CA LEU A 10 23.42 -4.18 -18.01
C LEU A 10 22.89 -4.95 -19.22
N GLY A 11 22.63 -6.26 -19.08
CA GLY A 11 21.98 -7.07 -20.11
C GLY A 11 20.56 -6.58 -20.43
N LEU A 12 19.78 -6.28 -19.40
CA LEU A 12 18.43 -5.70 -19.56
C LEU A 12 18.43 -4.36 -20.29
N PHE A 13 19.45 -3.53 -20.07
CA PHE A 13 19.56 -2.23 -20.73
C PHE A 13 19.96 -2.35 -22.20
N SER A 14 20.79 -3.35 -22.54
CA SER A 14 21.20 -3.58 -23.94
C SER A 14 20.10 -4.17 -24.81
N GLU A 15 19.17 -4.91 -24.20
CA GLU A 15 18.11 -5.63 -24.92
C GLU A 15 16.80 -4.83 -25.04
N ASN A 16 16.58 -3.81 -24.20
CA ASN A 16 15.33 -3.03 -24.18
C ASN A 16 15.56 -1.52 -24.08
N GLU A 17 15.81 -0.89 -25.24
CA GLU A 17 16.01 0.57 -25.34
C GLU A 17 14.83 1.39 -24.80
N LYS A 18 13.58 0.90 -24.96
CA LYS A 18 12.38 1.59 -24.45
C LYS A 18 12.38 1.61 -22.93
N PHE A 19 12.74 0.50 -22.32
CA PHE A 19 12.83 0.40 -20.85
C PHE A 19 13.95 1.27 -20.30
N LEU A 20 15.11 1.32 -20.96
CA LEU A 20 16.19 2.23 -20.57
C LEU A 20 15.76 3.70 -20.64
N LYS A 21 15.08 4.11 -21.71
CA LYS A 21 14.53 5.47 -21.84
C LYS A 21 13.53 5.80 -20.73
N LEU A 22 12.68 4.83 -20.35
CA LEU A 22 11.74 4.98 -19.22
C LEU A 22 12.50 5.22 -17.92
N LEU A 23 13.52 4.41 -17.60
CA LEU A 23 14.32 4.59 -16.40
C LEU A 23 15.04 5.93 -16.37
N LEU A 24 15.65 6.34 -17.48
CA LEU A 24 16.29 7.66 -17.59
C LEU A 24 15.29 8.79 -17.36
N LYS A 25 14.06 8.65 -17.86
CA LYS A 25 12.98 9.61 -17.64
C LYS A 25 12.58 9.65 -16.17
N ILE A 26 12.43 8.51 -15.50
CA ILE A 26 12.12 8.42 -14.07
C ILE A 26 13.20 9.10 -13.24
N PHE A 27 14.46 8.70 -13.41
CA PHE A 27 15.60 9.25 -12.67
C PHE A 27 15.87 10.73 -12.94
N GLY A 28 15.49 11.24 -14.10
CA GLY A 28 15.61 12.65 -14.46
C GLY A 28 14.41 13.51 -14.07
N SER A 29 13.29 12.93 -13.65
CA SER A 29 12.03 13.67 -13.42
C SER A 29 11.62 13.76 -11.95
N SER A 30 11.99 12.77 -11.12
CA SER A 30 11.48 12.70 -9.74
C SER A 30 12.45 11.96 -8.81
N ASP A 31 13.05 12.70 -7.89
CA ASP A 31 13.89 12.13 -6.82
C ASP A 31 13.09 11.15 -5.96
N LEU A 32 11.81 11.43 -5.70
CA LEU A 32 10.95 10.59 -4.89
C LEU A 32 10.74 9.21 -5.51
N ILE A 33 10.38 9.16 -6.80
CA ILE A 33 10.14 7.90 -7.50
C ILE A 33 11.46 7.15 -7.72
N SER A 34 12.55 7.88 -7.95
CA SER A 34 13.90 7.32 -8.03
C SER A 34 14.32 6.67 -6.71
N ASP A 35 14.05 7.31 -5.59
CA ASP A 35 14.33 6.80 -4.23
C ASP A 35 13.62 5.47 -3.94
N ILE A 36 12.38 5.30 -4.40
CA ILE A 36 11.65 4.04 -4.25
C ILE A 36 12.41 2.90 -4.95
N LEU A 37 12.82 3.11 -6.19
CA LEU A 37 13.59 2.12 -6.97
C LEU A 37 14.97 1.85 -6.40
N ILE A 38 15.67 2.89 -5.90
CA ILE A 38 17.00 2.76 -5.30
C ILE A 38 16.92 1.94 -4.00
N LYS A 39 15.93 2.19 -3.16
CA LYS A 39 15.75 1.50 -1.88
C LYS A 39 15.21 0.08 -2.06
N GLN A 40 14.41 -0.15 -3.11
CA GLN A 40 13.83 -1.46 -3.42
C GLN A 40 13.97 -1.80 -4.91
N PRO A 41 15.17 -2.24 -5.33
CA PRO A 41 15.42 -2.58 -6.74
C PRO A 41 14.54 -3.69 -7.32
N SER A 42 13.98 -4.56 -6.46
CA SER A 42 13.03 -5.60 -6.89
C SER A 42 11.73 -5.04 -7.48
N LEU A 43 11.35 -3.80 -7.14
CA LEU A 43 10.19 -3.13 -7.72
C LEU A 43 10.36 -2.75 -9.19
N ILE A 44 11.57 -2.90 -9.74
CA ILE A 44 11.81 -2.70 -11.18
C ILE A 44 10.91 -3.61 -12.03
N ASP A 45 10.52 -4.77 -11.53
CA ASP A 45 9.64 -5.70 -12.24
C ASP A 45 8.22 -5.13 -12.40
N VAL A 46 7.77 -4.24 -11.51
CA VAL A 46 6.48 -3.52 -11.62
C VAL A 46 6.46 -2.62 -12.85
N ILE A 47 7.59 -2.00 -13.20
CA ILE A 47 7.70 -1.06 -14.34
C ILE A 47 8.21 -1.70 -15.62
N LYS A 48 8.73 -2.94 -15.57
CA LYS A 48 9.06 -3.72 -16.78
C LYS A 48 7.82 -4.17 -17.53
N ASP A 49 6.75 -4.47 -16.80
CA ASP A 49 5.48 -4.85 -17.39
C ASP A 49 4.74 -3.60 -17.85
N ALA A 50 4.90 -3.28 -19.14
CA ALA A 50 4.23 -2.13 -19.74
C ALA A 50 2.69 -2.21 -19.57
N GLU A 51 2.09 -3.40 -19.65
CA GLU A 51 0.65 -3.57 -19.47
C GLU A 51 0.21 -3.17 -18.06
N SER A 52 1.01 -3.49 -17.03
CA SER A 52 0.77 -3.08 -15.65
C SER A 52 0.78 -1.55 -15.48
N ILE A 53 1.71 -0.84 -16.14
CA ILE A 53 1.78 0.62 -16.07
C ILE A 53 0.55 1.28 -16.69
N TYR A 54 0.14 0.84 -17.88
CA TYR A 54 -0.99 1.44 -18.60
C TYR A 54 -2.35 1.05 -18.03
N ARG A 55 -2.42 -0.02 -17.23
CA ARG A 55 -3.68 -0.49 -16.65
C ARG A 55 -4.17 0.45 -15.56
N PHE A 56 -5.37 1.01 -15.76
CA PHE A 56 -6.09 1.70 -14.68
C PHE A 56 -6.53 0.69 -13.62
N LYS A 57 -6.25 1.00 -12.36
CA LYS A 57 -6.66 0.19 -11.21
C LYS A 57 -7.53 1.04 -10.30
N ASN A 58 -8.81 0.73 -10.23
CA ASN A 58 -9.69 1.31 -9.22
C ASN A 58 -9.50 0.61 -7.86
N LYS A 59 -10.11 1.16 -6.80
CA LYS A 59 -10.06 0.61 -5.43
C LYS A 59 -10.40 -0.89 -5.38
N ILE A 60 -11.40 -1.34 -6.15
CA ILE A 60 -11.82 -2.75 -6.18
C ILE A 60 -10.70 -3.66 -6.75
N ASN A 61 -10.02 -3.21 -7.79
CA ASN A 61 -8.91 -3.95 -8.37
C ASN A 61 -7.73 -4.05 -7.39
N LEU A 62 -7.35 -2.92 -6.77
CA LEU A 62 -6.28 -2.87 -5.77
C LEU A 62 -6.60 -3.81 -4.59
N TYR A 63 -7.84 -3.75 -4.06
CA TYR A 63 -8.27 -4.61 -2.97
C TYR A 63 -8.21 -6.10 -3.33
N LYS A 64 -8.66 -6.48 -4.52
CA LYS A 64 -8.59 -7.87 -4.98
C LYS A 64 -7.16 -8.36 -5.12
N GLU A 65 -6.27 -7.57 -5.70
CA GLU A 65 -4.86 -7.94 -5.88
C GLU A 65 -4.18 -8.18 -4.54
N ILE A 66 -4.25 -7.23 -3.62
CA ILE A 66 -3.59 -7.38 -2.31
C ILE A 66 -4.22 -8.50 -1.48
N SER A 67 -5.55 -8.66 -1.52
CA SER A 67 -6.22 -9.73 -0.80
C SER A 67 -5.82 -11.11 -1.31
N GLN A 68 -5.57 -11.27 -2.61
CA GLN A 68 -5.07 -12.53 -3.18
C GLN A 68 -3.65 -12.84 -2.69
N ILE A 69 -2.77 -11.84 -2.61
CA ILE A 69 -1.39 -12.01 -2.11
C ILE A 69 -1.42 -12.41 -0.62
N LEU A 70 -2.26 -11.74 0.16
CA LEU A 70 -2.39 -11.97 1.61
C LEU A 70 -3.04 -13.31 1.97
N LYS A 71 -3.82 -13.91 1.06
CA LYS A 71 -4.64 -15.11 1.34
C LYS A 71 -3.83 -16.31 1.85
N ASN A 72 -2.61 -16.45 1.37
CA ASN A 72 -1.74 -17.58 1.72
C ASN A 72 -0.73 -17.25 2.82
N CYS A 73 -0.82 -16.07 3.40
CA CYS A 73 0.07 -15.59 4.43
C CYS A 73 -0.61 -15.69 5.81
N ASN A 74 0.01 -16.38 6.75
CA ASN A 74 -0.51 -16.56 8.10
C ASN A 74 0.22 -15.71 9.13
N ASP A 75 1.47 -15.35 8.88
CA ASP A 75 2.30 -14.58 9.81
C ASP A 75 2.01 -13.09 9.73
N PHE A 76 1.81 -12.46 10.90
CA PHE A 76 1.51 -11.02 10.99
C PHE A 76 2.63 -10.14 10.43
N GLN A 77 3.89 -10.48 10.71
CA GLN A 77 5.03 -9.70 10.21
C GLN A 77 5.19 -9.83 8.69
N GLU A 78 4.91 -11.00 8.15
CA GLU A 78 4.89 -11.23 6.71
C GLU A 78 3.77 -10.43 6.04
N LYS A 79 2.54 -10.43 6.61
CA LYS A 79 1.42 -9.60 6.14
C LYS A 79 1.78 -8.11 6.12
N LYS A 80 2.44 -7.62 7.17
CA LYS A 80 2.94 -6.24 7.25
C LYS A 80 3.93 -5.94 6.12
N ASN A 81 4.88 -6.83 5.87
CA ASN A 81 5.86 -6.65 4.80
C ASN A 81 5.21 -6.66 3.41
N ILE A 82 4.22 -7.53 3.19
CA ILE A 82 3.44 -7.59 1.95
C ILE A 82 2.67 -6.28 1.73
N LEU A 83 1.97 -5.77 2.74
CA LEU A 83 1.24 -4.50 2.64
C LEU A 83 2.17 -3.34 2.26
N ARG A 84 3.33 -3.25 2.91
CA ARG A 84 4.32 -2.22 2.63
C ARG A 84 4.88 -2.35 1.22
N TRP A 85 5.26 -3.55 0.81
CA TRP A 85 5.76 -3.82 -0.53
C TRP A 85 4.73 -3.47 -1.61
N PHE A 86 3.48 -3.89 -1.42
CA PHE A 86 2.39 -3.58 -2.33
C PHE A 86 2.16 -2.07 -2.46
N LYS A 87 2.09 -1.35 -1.32
CA LYS A 87 1.95 0.11 -1.30
C LYS A 87 3.04 0.78 -2.11
N GLN A 88 4.31 0.43 -1.87
CA GLN A 88 5.45 1.02 -2.57
C GLN A 88 5.46 0.69 -4.07
N GLY A 89 5.06 -0.52 -4.44
CA GLY A 89 4.91 -0.91 -5.84
C GLY A 89 3.84 -0.10 -6.56
N GLU A 90 2.69 0.12 -5.92
CA GLU A 90 1.61 0.94 -6.49
C GLU A 90 1.96 2.43 -6.51
N GLU A 91 2.63 2.97 -5.47
CA GLU A 91 3.15 4.34 -5.49
C GLU A 91 4.13 4.54 -6.65
N LEU A 92 5.03 3.58 -6.88
CA LEU A 92 5.94 3.59 -8.03
C LEU A 92 5.15 3.60 -9.35
N ARG A 93 4.19 2.70 -9.51
CA ARG A 93 3.35 2.60 -10.71
C ARG A 93 2.61 3.90 -10.99
N ILE A 94 1.95 4.46 -9.99
CA ILE A 94 1.19 5.73 -10.08
C ILE A 94 2.13 6.87 -10.46
N GLY A 95 3.30 6.99 -9.81
CA GLY A 95 4.29 8.01 -10.10
C GLY A 95 4.86 7.89 -11.52
N VAL A 96 5.10 6.68 -12.00
CA VAL A 96 5.55 6.44 -13.37
C VAL A 96 4.49 6.85 -14.38
N ARG A 97 3.20 6.52 -14.15
CA ARG A 97 2.07 6.94 -14.99
C ARG A 97 2.02 8.47 -15.15
N TYR A 98 2.19 9.19 -14.05
CA TYR A 98 2.27 10.66 -14.07
C TYR A 98 3.48 11.16 -14.87
N ILE A 99 4.67 10.60 -14.65
CA ILE A 99 5.91 10.99 -15.35
C ILE A 99 5.81 10.78 -16.87
N ILE A 100 5.14 9.70 -17.31
CA ILE A 100 4.98 9.42 -18.75
C ILE A 100 3.81 10.15 -19.39
N GLY A 101 2.93 10.78 -18.59
CA GLY A 101 1.76 11.54 -19.06
C GLY A 101 0.50 10.71 -19.28
N GLU A 102 0.41 9.52 -18.66
CA GLU A 102 -0.78 8.64 -18.70
C GLU A 102 -1.89 9.07 -17.73
N THR A 103 -1.59 9.97 -16.81
CA THR A 103 -2.53 10.57 -15.87
C THR A 103 -2.10 12.01 -15.59
N ASP A 104 -3.04 12.85 -15.23
CA ASP A 104 -2.81 14.21 -14.73
C ASP A 104 -2.67 14.25 -13.21
N ILE A 105 -2.61 15.44 -12.65
CA ILE A 105 -2.45 15.60 -11.20
C ILE A 105 -3.70 15.12 -10.44
N GLU A 106 -4.90 15.45 -10.93
CA GLU A 106 -6.16 15.05 -10.34
C GLU A 106 -6.28 13.52 -10.30
N GLY A 107 -6.06 12.85 -11.42
CA GLY A 107 -6.07 11.38 -11.49
C GLY A 107 -4.99 10.74 -10.63
N THR A 108 -3.82 11.38 -10.47
CA THR A 108 -2.76 10.91 -9.58
C THR A 108 -3.19 10.97 -8.12
N LEU A 109 -3.83 12.06 -7.68
CA LEU A 109 -4.35 12.20 -6.31
C LEU A 109 -5.47 11.20 -6.03
N GLU A 110 -6.36 10.95 -6.99
CA GLU A 110 -7.42 9.95 -6.91
C GLU A 110 -6.85 8.52 -6.80
N ASP A 111 -5.87 8.17 -7.63
CA ASP A 111 -5.18 6.87 -7.59
C ASP A 111 -4.49 6.65 -6.24
N LEU A 112 -3.79 7.67 -5.70
CA LEU A 112 -3.13 7.60 -4.39
C LEU A 112 -4.13 7.52 -3.23
N SER A 113 -5.27 8.22 -3.31
CA SER A 113 -6.33 8.14 -2.32
C SER A 113 -6.98 6.75 -2.31
N SER A 114 -7.25 6.19 -3.49
CA SER A 114 -7.76 4.82 -3.64
C SER A 114 -6.78 3.77 -3.08
N LEU A 115 -5.49 3.98 -3.27
CA LEU A 115 -4.44 3.14 -2.67
C LEU A 115 -4.44 3.24 -1.15
N ALA A 116 -4.50 4.46 -0.59
CA ALA A 116 -4.54 4.69 0.85
C ALA A 116 -5.76 4.03 1.51
N GLU A 117 -6.94 4.20 0.92
CA GLU A 117 -8.17 3.56 1.40
C GLU A 117 -8.08 2.03 1.35
N THR A 118 -7.54 1.47 0.26
CA THR A 118 -7.32 0.03 0.13
C THR A 118 -6.34 -0.48 1.21
N HIS A 119 -5.30 0.28 1.49
CA HIS A 119 -4.30 -0.07 2.51
C HIS A 119 -4.92 -0.08 3.91
N ILE A 120 -5.72 0.93 4.26
CA ILE A 120 -6.46 1.03 5.53
C ILE A 120 -7.42 -0.16 5.69
N GLU A 121 -8.21 -0.47 4.66
CA GLU A 121 -9.17 -1.58 4.66
C GLU A 121 -8.47 -2.92 4.94
N ASN A 122 -7.36 -3.20 4.25
CA ASN A 122 -6.60 -4.43 4.48
C ASN A 122 -5.91 -4.46 5.85
N ALA A 123 -5.39 -3.33 6.33
CA ALA A 123 -4.84 -3.23 7.68
C ALA A 123 -5.90 -3.53 8.75
N TYR A 124 -7.13 -3.01 8.56
CA TYR A 124 -8.28 -3.32 9.41
C TYR A 124 -8.59 -4.82 9.42
N GLN A 125 -8.72 -5.46 8.26
CA GLN A 125 -9.05 -6.88 8.14
C GLN A 125 -7.96 -7.78 8.76
N ILE A 126 -6.68 -7.43 8.58
CA ILE A 126 -5.57 -8.16 9.19
C ILE A 126 -5.62 -8.03 10.71
N ALA A 127 -5.76 -6.80 11.23
CA ALA A 127 -5.81 -6.55 12.67
C ALA A 127 -7.00 -7.29 13.32
N LEU A 128 -8.17 -7.28 12.66
CA LEU A 128 -9.36 -8.01 13.08
C LEU A 128 -9.10 -9.52 13.15
N THR A 129 -8.51 -10.08 12.12
CA THR A 129 -8.21 -11.51 12.05
C THR A 129 -7.21 -11.93 13.13
N GLU A 130 -6.16 -11.15 13.34
CA GLU A 130 -5.15 -11.42 14.38
C GLU A 130 -5.73 -11.41 15.79
N LEU A 131 -6.65 -10.48 16.06
CA LEU A 131 -7.32 -10.44 17.36
C LEU A 131 -8.25 -11.64 17.55
N LYS A 132 -9.00 -12.02 16.50
CA LYS A 132 -9.86 -13.21 16.55
C LYS A 132 -9.06 -14.47 16.88
N ILE A 133 -7.89 -14.63 16.27
CA ILE A 133 -6.98 -15.73 16.55
C ILE A 133 -6.49 -15.70 18.00
N GLN A 134 -6.14 -14.51 18.51
CA GLN A 134 -5.54 -14.36 19.84
C GLN A 134 -6.54 -14.48 20.98
N TYR A 135 -7.78 -14.00 20.81
CA TYR A 135 -8.77 -13.86 21.90
C TYR A 135 -10.08 -14.64 21.71
N GLY A 136 -10.26 -15.31 20.55
CA GLY A 136 -11.51 -16.01 20.19
C GLY A 136 -12.55 -15.07 19.53
N GLU A 137 -13.47 -15.63 18.75
CA GLU A 137 -14.38 -14.86 17.89
C GLU A 137 -15.40 -14.00 18.65
N GLU A 138 -15.84 -14.45 19.85
CA GLU A 138 -16.97 -13.85 20.55
C GLU A 138 -16.65 -12.56 21.34
N LYS A 139 -15.37 -12.13 21.42
CA LYS A 139 -14.95 -11.09 22.39
C LYS A 139 -14.34 -9.83 21.81
N ILE A 140 -14.35 -9.61 20.48
CA ILE A 140 -13.25 -8.85 19.92
C ILE A 140 -13.59 -7.47 19.36
N ILE A 141 -14.76 -7.19 18.85
CA ILE A 141 -15.03 -5.87 18.24
C ILE A 141 -16.49 -5.50 18.47
N PRO A 142 -16.75 -4.19 18.74
CA PRO A 142 -18.10 -3.69 18.73
C PRO A 142 -18.76 -3.96 17.38
N ASP A 143 -20.03 -4.26 17.39
CA ASP A 143 -20.84 -4.37 16.17
C ASP A 143 -20.79 -3.08 15.32
N SER A 144 -20.38 -1.97 15.97
CA SER A 144 -20.27 -0.64 15.37
C SER A 144 -18.83 -0.12 15.50
N PHE A 145 -18.06 -0.21 14.40
CA PHE A 145 -16.72 0.36 14.29
C PHE A 145 -16.58 1.09 12.95
N ALA A 146 -16.04 2.32 12.97
CA ALA A 146 -15.79 3.10 11.77
C ALA A 146 -14.40 3.75 11.80
N ILE A 147 -13.75 3.81 10.64
CA ILE A 147 -12.55 4.59 10.40
C ILE A 147 -12.93 5.76 9.52
N ILE A 148 -12.69 6.98 9.98
CA ILE A 148 -12.96 8.20 9.25
C ILE A 148 -11.62 8.78 8.80
N GLY A 149 -11.42 8.89 7.48
CA GLY A 149 -10.30 9.63 6.90
C GLY A 149 -10.55 11.13 7.01
N MET A 150 -9.57 11.86 7.53
CA MET A 150 -9.59 13.31 7.67
C MET A 150 -8.59 13.96 6.70
N GLY A 151 -8.57 15.28 6.69
CA GLY A 151 -7.61 16.06 5.91
C GLY A 151 -7.59 15.68 4.42
N LYS A 152 -6.41 15.42 3.88
CA LYS A 152 -6.24 15.05 2.46
C LYS A 152 -6.90 13.74 2.09
N LEU A 153 -6.94 12.76 3.02
CA LEU A 153 -7.63 11.50 2.77
C LEU A 153 -9.14 11.72 2.67
N GLY A 154 -9.72 12.51 3.59
CA GLY A 154 -11.15 12.84 3.56
C GLY A 154 -11.57 13.64 2.32
N GLY A 155 -10.66 14.45 1.76
CA GLY A 155 -10.87 15.20 0.52
C GLY A 155 -10.56 14.42 -0.77
N GLY A 156 -10.02 13.19 -0.68
CA GLY A 156 -9.57 12.45 -1.86
C GLY A 156 -8.32 13.07 -2.52
N GLU A 157 -7.51 13.79 -1.74
CA GLU A 157 -6.36 14.58 -2.20
C GLU A 157 -5.02 14.07 -1.64
N ILE A 158 -4.93 12.77 -1.36
CA ILE A 158 -3.68 12.14 -0.89
C ILE A 158 -2.59 12.35 -1.94
N ASN A 159 -1.46 12.88 -1.48
CA ASN A 159 -0.25 13.03 -2.28
C ASN A 159 0.83 12.05 -1.80
N PHE A 160 1.89 11.89 -2.61
CA PHE A 160 3.08 11.13 -2.20
C PHE A 160 3.61 11.62 -0.85
N LYS A 161 3.97 10.68 0.04
CA LYS A 161 4.45 10.97 1.41
C LYS A 161 3.44 11.74 2.29
N SER A 162 2.15 11.78 1.93
CA SER A 162 1.14 12.33 2.84
C SER A 162 0.98 11.43 4.05
N ASP A 163 0.82 12.07 5.22
CA ASP A 163 0.36 11.39 6.42
C ASP A 163 -1.12 11.02 6.29
N LEU A 164 -1.54 10.01 7.04
CA LEU A 164 -2.93 9.57 7.12
C LEU A 164 -3.52 10.06 8.45
N ASP A 165 -4.41 11.04 8.37
CA ASP A 165 -5.18 11.53 9.51
C ASP A 165 -6.43 10.68 9.66
N LEU A 166 -6.49 9.84 10.70
CA LEU A 166 -7.56 8.88 10.92
C LEU A 166 -8.25 9.10 12.27
N ILE A 167 -9.57 9.10 12.26
CA ILE A 167 -10.40 9.04 13.49
C ILE A 167 -11.07 7.67 13.55
N PHE A 168 -10.96 7.03 14.69
CA PHE A 168 -11.59 5.75 14.98
C PHE A 168 -12.81 5.97 15.87
N ILE A 169 -13.98 5.52 15.43
CA ILE A 169 -15.24 5.61 16.17
C ILE A 169 -15.72 4.20 16.44
N TYR A 170 -16.13 3.96 17.68
CA TYR A 170 -16.71 2.69 18.09
C TYR A 170 -17.76 2.87 19.16
N GLU A 171 -18.73 1.95 19.22
CA GLU A 171 -19.73 1.91 20.28
C GLU A 171 -19.15 1.20 21.50
N ASN A 172 -19.17 1.89 22.64
CA ASN A 172 -18.73 1.32 23.92
C ASN A 172 -19.93 0.72 24.65
N SER A 173 -20.11 -0.59 24.58
CA SER A 173 -21.12 -1.26 25.41
C SER A 173 -20.66 -1.24 26.87
N LYS A 174 -21.48 -0.66 27.76
CA LYS A 174 -21.18 -0.34 29.17
C LYS A 174 -20.77 -1.54 30.04
N ASN A 175 -20.74 -2.76 29.54
CA ASN A 175 -20.55 -3.98 30.33
C ASN A 175 -19.20 -4.71 30.10
N ASP A 176 -18.26 -4.18 29.29
CA ASP A 176 -17.05 -4.93 28.97
C ASP A 176 -15.76 -4.22 29.38
N SER A 177 -15.29 -4.48 30.59
CA SER A 177 -13.92 -4.14 31.03
C SER A 177 -12.84 -4.89 30.20
N LEU A 178 -13.19 -6.02 29.61
CA LEU A 178 -12.34 -6.79 28.68
C LEU A 178 -12.21 -6.10 27.32
N PHE A 179 -13.21 -5.34 26.91
CA PHE A 179 -13.27 -4.66 25.62
C PHE A 179 -12.30 -3.49 25.51
N SER A 180 -12.12 -2.69 26.57
CA SER A 180 -11.23 -1.51 26.56
C SER A 180 -9.77 -1.88 26.30
N GLY A 181 -9.29 -3.01 26.83
CA GLY A 181 -7.92 -3.50 26.57
C GLY A 181 -7.73 -3.99 25.14
N ASN A 182 -8.74 -4.66 24.60
CA ASN A 182 -8.69 -5.22 23.24
C ASN A 182 -8.74 -4.13 22.17
N ILE A 183 -9.45 -3.02 22.41
CA ILE A 183 -9.55 -1.93 21.46
C ILE A 183 -8.23 -1.17 21.30
N VAL A 184 -7.51 -0.94 22.41
CA VAL A 184 -6.16 -0.33 22.36
C VAL A 184 -5.21 -1.22 21.57
N LEU A 185 -5.27 -2.53 21.77
CA LEU A 185 -4.46 -3.48 21.02
C LEU A 185 -4.82 -3.49 19.52
N PHE A 186 -6.10 -3.37 19.20
CA PHE A 186 -6.59 -3.27 17.82
C PHE A 186 -6.01 -2.05 17.10
N TYR A 187 -6.07 -0.87 17.72
CA TYR A 187 -5.45 0.35 17.17
C TYR A 187 -3.95 0.20 17.00
N THR A 188 -3.28 -0.42 17.99
CA THR A 188 -1.85 -0.66 17.89
C THR A 188 -1.51 -1.53 16.69
N LYS A 189 -2.29 -2.60 16.43
CA LYS A 189 -2.08 -3.47 15.27
C LYS A 189 -2.36 -2.74 13.95
N ILE A 190 -3.44 -1.97 13.84
CA ILE A 190 -3.71 -1.15 12.65
C ILE A 190 -2.57 -0.17 12.41
N SER A 191 -2.17 0.57 13.45
CA SER A 191 -1.07 1.53 13.33
C SER A 191 0.23 0.88 12.86
N GLN A 192 0.57 -0.32 13.37
CA GLN A 192 1.74 -1.07 12.93
C GLN A 192 1.69 -1.51 11.46
N LEU A 193 0.49 -1.73 10.92
CA LEU A 193 0.29 -2.14 9.52
C LEU A 193 0.31 -0.96 8.55
N LEU A 194 -0.06 0.24 9.03
CA LEU A 194 -0.07 1.46 8.23
C LEU A 194 1.32 2.12 8.10
N HIS A 195 2.27 1.78 8.98
CA HIS A 195 3.67 2.21 8.96
C HIS A 195 4.59 1.15 8.37
#